data_7a5e693cdc9f0d226224819e5d5f29ca
#
_entry.id   7a5e693cdc9f0d226224819e5d5f29ca
#
_cell.length_a   1.000
_cell.length_b   1.000
_cell.length_c   1.000
_cell.angle_alpha   90.00
_cell.angle_beta   90.00
_cell.angle_gamma   90.00
#
_symmetry.space_group_name_H-M   'P 1'
#
loop_
_entity.id
_entity.type
_entity.pdbx_description
1 polymer ?
#
loop_
_entity_poly.entity_id
_entity_poly.type
_entity_poly.pdbx_seq_one_letter_code
_entity_poly.pdbx_strand_id
1 'polypeptide(L)'
;SEERLTKRPTTLNSLYRLDLNDMSVEALVEKGEFLNSAQFSPDGKSILVTGSPEAFDGIGKNVEEGQIPSMVDTQLYLMNLADKKVRPMTKDFNPNVQSVDWSKADGNIYFTAEDKDCMHLFQLNPKSGKFTLLKTPEENIKSFSNAAAAPEMAFSGQSASNADRLYKMSTKAQKSLLVDDLSARLLKDIELGECKAWNFVNS
;
A
#
# COMPACT_ATOMS: atom_id res chain seq x y z
N SER A 1 -2.47 -16.11 -15.53
CA SER A 1 -3.16 -16.76 -14.41
C SER A 1 -3.73 -18.12 -14.82
N GLU A 2 -3.90 -19.01 -13.88
CA GLU A 2 -4.51 -20.34 -14.06
C GLU A 2 -5.70 -20.45 -13.09
N GLU A 3 -6.85 -20.91 -13.58
CA GLU A 3 -8.05 -21.07 -12.76
C GLU A 3 -8.15 -22.49 -12.19
N ARG A 4 -8.62 -22.60 -10.94
CA ARG A 4 -8.90 -23.86 -10.23
C ARG A 4 -10.33 -23.87 -9.73
N LEU A 5 -11.13 -24.84 -10.16
CA LEU A 5 -12.56 -24.89 -9.83
C LEU A 5 -12.86 -25.42 -8.42
N THR A 6 -11.96 -26.22 -7.85
CA THR A 6 -12.25 -26.99 -6.62
C THR A 6 -11.35 -26.65 -5.45
N LYS A 7 -10.40 -25.73 -5.61
CA LYS A 7 -9.43 -25.35 -4.57
C LYS A 7 -9.29 -23.83 -4.46
N ARG A 8 -9.11 -23.33 -3.25
CA ARG A 8 -8.77 -21.90 -3.02
C ARG A 8 -7.26 -21.70 -2.90
N PRO A 9 -6.72 -20.56 -3.39
CA PRO A 9 -7.44 -19.57 -4.21
C PRO A 9 -7.87 -20.19 -5.54
N THR A 10 -8.95 -19.67 -6.10
CA THR A 10 -9.48 -20.16 -7.39
C THR A 10 -8.59 -19.73 -8.58
N THR A 11 -7.72 -18.77 -8.38
CA THR A 11 -6.80 -18.26 -9.42
C THR A 11 -5.37 -18.34 -8.92
N LEU A 12 -4.48 -18.88 -9.77
CA LEU A 12 -3.04 -18.86 -9.57
C LEU A 12 -2.43 -17.79 -10.48
N ASN A 13 -1.56 -16.96 -9.92
CA ASN A 13 -0.86 -15.91 -10.64
C ASN A 13 0.62 -16.29 -10.80
N SER A 14 1.17 -16.03 -11.98
CA SER A 14 2.60 -16.16 -12.21
C SER A 14 3.22 -14.79 -12.44
N LEU A 15 4.41 -14.58 -11.91
CA LEU A 15 5.19 -13.36 -12.09
C LEU A 15 6.36 -13.64 -13.01
N TYR A 16 6.44 -12.91 -14.12
CA TYR A 16 7.52 -13.00 -15.09
C TYR A 16 8.25 -11.68 -15.21
N ARG A 17 9.56 -11.74 -15.44
CA ARG A 17 10.39 -10.62 -15.84
C ARG A 17 10.66 -10.72 -17.35
N LEU A 18 10.36 -9.66 -18.10
CA LEU A 18 10.72 -9.51 -19.50
C LEU A 18 11.93 -8.59 -19.61
N ASP A 19 13.00 -9.03 -20.26
CA ASP A 19 14.10 -8.16 -20.68
C ASP A 19 13.75 -7.53 -22.03
N LEU A 20 13.75 -6.20 -22.09
CA LEU A 20 13.37 -5.47 -23.30
C LEU A 20 14.50 -5.37 -24.35
N ASN A 21 15.72 -5.78 -24.02
CA ASN A 21 16.83 -5.75 -24.95
C ASN A 21 16.83 -6.97 -25.87
N ASP A 22 16.60 -8.13 -25.33
CA ASP A 22 16.63 -9.42 -26.05
C ASP A 22 15.29 -10.16 -26.06
N MET A 23 14.26 -9.55 -25.42
CA MET A 23 12.92 -10.11 -25.28
C MET A 23 12.88 -11.46 -24.55
N SER A 24 13.91 -11.77 -23.77
CA SER A 24 13.93 -12.96 -22.93
C SER A 24 12.95 -12.83 -21.76
N VAL A 25 12.35 -13.96 -21.41
CA VAL A 25 11.37 -14.04 -20.32
C VAL A 25 11.90 -14.97 -19.23
N GLU A 26 11.95 -14.48 -18.01
CA GLU A 26 12.30 -15.25 -16.82
C GLU A 26 11.08 -15.40 -15.90
N ALA A 27 10.78 -16.64 -15.50
CA ALA A 27 9.79 -16.89 -14.46
C ALA A 27 10.42 -16.58 -13.08
N LEU A 28 9.78 -15.66 -12.35
CA LEU A 28 10.16 -15.32 -10.97
C LEU A 28 9.30 -16.08 -9.97
N VAL A 29 8.01 -16.23 -10.25
CA VAL A 29 7.07 -17.06 -9.49
C VAL A 29 6.17 -17.77 -10.49
N GLU A 30 6.06 -19.08 -10.37
CA GLU A 30 5.14 -19.88 -11.18
C GLU A 30 3.98 -20.37 -10.31
N LYS A 31 2.75 -20.17 -10.80
CA LYS A 31 1.52 -20.63 -10.13
C LYS A 31 1.41 -20.20 -8.65
N GLY A 32 1.85 -18.97 -8.37
CA GLY A 32 1.79 -18.42 -7.01
C GLY A 32 0.36 -18.24 -6.52
N GLU A 33 0.13 -18.64 -5.29
CA GLU A 33 -1.15 -18.44 -4.61
C GLU A 33 -1.22 -17.05 -3.99
N PHE A 34 -2.39 -16.40 -4.05
CA PHE A 34 -2.70 -15.14 -3.36
C PHE A 34 -1.79 -13.94 -3.72
N LEU A 35 -1.20 -13.94 -4.90
CA LEU A 35 -0.41 -12.81 -5.42
C LEU A 35 -1.31 -11.83 -6.15
N ASN A 36 -1.09 -10.50 -5.94
CA ASN A 36 -1.89 -9.44 -6.58
C ASN A 36 -1.07 -8.66 -7.61
N SER A 37 -0.13 -7.82 -7.17
CA SER A 37 0.64 -6.92 -8.04
C SER A 37 2.13 -6.97 -7.70
N ALA A 38 2.95 -6.42 -8.61
CA ALA A 38 4.38 -6.34 -8.41
C ALA A 38 4.96 -5.08 -9.05
N GLN A 39 6.01 -4.50 -8.44
CA GLN A 39 6.76 -3.37 -8.97
C GLN A 39 8.24 -3.49 -8.63
N PHE A 40 9.09 -2.99 -9.52
CA PHE A 40 10.54 -2.96 -9.29
C PHE A 40 10.91 -1.95 -8.19
N SER A 41 11.95 -2.31 -7.42
CA SER A 41 12.66 -1.31 -6.61
C SER A 41 13.30 -0.24 -7.50
N PRO A 42 13.55 0.98 -6.98
CA PRO A 42 14.19 2.05 -7.74
C PRO A 42 15.57 1.68 -8.33
N ASP A 43 16.30 0.78 -7.69
CA ASP A 43 17.60 0.29 -8.14
C ASP A 43 17.52 -0.97 -9.02
N GLY A 44 16.32 -1.48 -9.29
CA GLY A 44 16.07 -2.66 -10.11
C GLY A 44 16.56 -3.99 -9.53
N LYS A 45 16.99 -4.04 -8.27
CA LYS A 45 17.56 -5.26 -7.65
C LYS A 45 16.54 -6.11 -6.91
N SER A 46 15.38 -5.54 -6.65
CA SER A 46 14.29 -6.21 -5.91
C SER A 46 12.95 -5.94 -6.57
N ILE A 47 11.97 -6.74 -6.22
CA ILE A 47 10.57 -6.54 -6.57
C ILE A 47 9.75 -6.47 -5.27
N LEU A 48 8.91 -5.47 -5.17
CA LEU A 48 7.87 -5.38 -4.17
C LEU A 48 6.62 -6.07 -4.73
N VAL A 49 6.16 -7.09 -4.03
CA VAL A 49 4.98 -7.87 -4.40
C VAL A 49 3.89 -7.62 -3.37
N THR A 50 2.67 -7.43 -3.82
CA THR A 50 1.50 -7.42 -2.94
C THR A 50 0.79 -8.77 -2.98
N GLY A 51 0.27 -9.20 -1.86
CA GLY A 51 -0.44 -10.47 -1.74
C GLY A 51 -1.12 -10.60 -0.39
N SER A 52 -1.92 -11.64 -0.19
CA SER A 52 -2.51 -11.90 1.13
C SER A 52 -1.47 -12.50 2.10
N PRO A 53 -1.78 -12.61 3.40
CA PRO A 53 -0.91 -13.30 4.37
C PRO A 53 -0.55 -14.76 4.00
N GLU A 54 -1.37 -15.38 3.16
CA GLU A 54 -1.16 -16.76 2.66
C GLU A 54 -0.14 -16.85 1.51
N ALA A 55 0.24 -15.72 0.91
CA ALA A 55 1.20 -15.72 -0.20
C ALA A 55 2.56 -16.29 0.21
N PHE A 56 3.28 -16.85 -0.74
CA PHE A 56 4.61 -17.45 -0.54
C PHE A 56 4.63 -18.47 0.61
N ASP A 57 3.73 -19.46 0.54
CA ASP A 57 3.59 -20.51 1.55
C ASP A 57 3.26 -19.99 2.96
N GLY A 58 2.59 -18.83 3.03
CA GLY A 58 2.07 -18.27 4.26
C GLY A 58 3.13 -17.58 5.15
N ILE A 59 4.26 -17.13 4.58
CA ILE A 59 5.29 -16.42 5.36
C ILE A 59 4.80 -15.10 5.97
N GLY A 60 3.69 -14.55 5.46
CA GLY A 60 3.06 -13.33 5.97
C GLY A 60 2.08 -13.55 7.13
N LYS A 61 1.80 -14.79 7.51
CA LYS A 61 0.85 -15.10 8.60
C LYS A 61 1.35 -14.59 9.94
N ASN A 62 0.49 -13.87 10.63
CA ASN A 62 0.70 -13.38 11.99
C ASN A 62 -0.51 -13.75 12.87
N VAL A 63 -0.78 -15.04 12.96
CA VAL A 63 -1.85 -15.63 13.76
C VAL A 63 -1.30 -16.85 14.49
N GLU A 64 -1.95 -17.24 15.59
CA GLU A 64 -1.60 -18.44 16.35
C GLU A 64 -1.80 -19.70 15.53
N GLU A 65 -1.12 -20.77 15.93
CA GLU A 65 -1.27 -22.08 15.28
C GLU A 65 -2.73 -22.54 15.33
N GLY A 66 -3.24 -22.95 14.16
CA GLY A 66 -4.65 -23.37 14.02
C GLY A 66 -5.63 -22.24 13.71
N GLN A 67 -5.22 -20.98 13.78
CA GLN A 67 -6.03 -19.85 13.36
C GLN A 67 -5.87 -19.60 11.84
N ILE A 68 -6.95 -19.10 11.24
CA ILE A 68 -6.97 -18.73 9.82
C ILE A 68 -6.77 -17.21 9.74
N PRO A 69 -5.72 -16.73 9.05
CA PRO A 69 -5.53 -15.29 8.84
C PRO A 69 -6.61 -14.72 7.91
N SER A 70 -6.77 -13.41 7.91
CA SER A 70 -7.59 -12.73 6.92
C SER A 70 -7.05 -13.01 5.52
N MET A 71 -7.88 -13.60 4.65
CA MET A 71 -7.52 -13.89 3.27
C MET A 71 -7.70 -12.68 2.34
N VAL A 72 -8.35 -11.63 2.83
CA VAL A 72 -8.64 -10.39 2.06
C VAL A 72 -7.67 -9.27 2.36
N ASP A 73 -6.92 -9.35 3.46
CA ASP A 73 -5.90 -8.37 3.77
C ASP A 73 -4.75 -8.44 2.79
N THR A 74 -4.24 -7.29 2.43
CA THR A 74 -3.07 -7.17 1.55
C THR A 74 -1.83 -6.89 2.38
N GLN A 75 -0.78 -7.63 2.09
CA GLN A 75 0.57 -7.44 2.65
C GLN A 75 1.59 -7.14 1.57
N LEU A 76 2.71 -6.58 1.99
CA LEU A 76 3.88 -6.29 1.16
C LEU A 76 4.96 -7.35 1.38
N TYR A 77 5.51 -7.83 0.28
CA TYR A 77 6.62 -8.78 0.24
C TYR A 77 7.76 -8.22 -0.59
N LEU A 78 8.98 -8.39 -0.14
CA LEU A 78 10.17 -7.99 -0.87
C LEU A 78 10.90 -9.23 -1.39
N MET A 79 10.97 -9.37 -2.71
CA MET A 79 11.74 -10.39 -3.40
C MET A 79 13.08 -9.81 -3.87
N ASN A 80 14.18 -10.44 -3.52
CA ASN A 80 15.49 -10.15 -4.08
C ASN A 80 15.65 -10.85 -5.43
N LEU A 81 16.04 -10.14 -6.49
CA LEU A 81 16.14 -10.71 -7.84
C LEU A 81 17.36 -11.62 -8.04
N ALA A 82 18.42 -11.48 -7.24
CA ALA A 82 19.63 -12.27 -7.40
C ALA A 82 19.46 -13.71 -6.89
N ASP A 83 18.76 -13.90 -5.76
CA ASP A 83 18.59 -15.20 -5.11
C ASP A 83 17.12 -15.64 -4.99
N LYS A 84 16.19 -14.81 -5.50
CA LYS A 84 14.73 -14.98 -5.44
C LYS A 84 14.16 -15.19 -4.03
N LYS A 85 14.93 -14.85 -2.99
CA LYS A 85 14.43 -14.89 -1.61
C LYS A 85 13.39 -13.84 -1.37
N VAL A 86 12.30 -14.25 -0.71
CA VAL A 86 11.17 -13.39 -0.36
C VAL A 86 11.13 -13.20 1.15
N ARG A 87 10.87 -11.98 1.58
CA ARG A 87 10.59 -11.66 2.99
C ARG A 87 9.32 -10.83 3.12
N PRO A 88 8.48 -11.09 4.13
CA PRO A 88 7.32 -10.24 4.41
C PRO A 88 7.80 -8.90 4.99
N MET A 89 7.16 -7.82 4.55
CA MET A 89 7.49 -6.46 4.98
C MET A 89 6.46 -5.92 5.98
N THR A 90 5.22 -6.40 5.91
CA THR A 90 4.09 -5.89 6.69
C THR A 90 3.42 -6.98 7.54
N LYS A 91 4.14 -8.07 7.86
CA LYS A 91 3.60 -9.18 8.67
C LYS A 91 3.04 -8.72 10.02
N ASP A 92 3.74 -7.77 10.69
CA ASP A 92 3.37 -7.26 12.01
C ASP A 92 2.67 -5.88 11.91
N PHE A 93 2.23 -5.50 10.71
CA PHE A 93 1.50 -4.27 10.46
C PHE A 93 0.01 -4.58 10.36
N ASN A 94 -0.77 -4.14 11.35
CA ASN A 94 -2.19 -4.50 11.46
C ASN A 94 -3.12 -3.86 10.42
N PRO A 95 -2.95 -2.58 9.98
CA PRO A 95 -3.82 -2.00 8.98
C PRO A 95 -3.72 -2.69 7.61
N ASN A 96 -4.83 -2.77 6.89
CA ASN A 96 -4.90 -3.42 5.58
C ASN A 96 -4.32 -2.52 4.48
N VAL A 97 -3.23 -2.94 3.85
CA VAL A 97 -2.56 -2.20 2.77
C VAL A 97 -3.44 -2.14 1.52
N GLN A 98 -3.54 -0.94 0.92
CA GLN A 98 -4.31 -0.71 -0.30
C GLN A 98 -3.42 -0.30 -1.47
N SER A 99 -3.26 0.98 -1.75
CA SER A 99 -2.40 1.48 -2.82
C SER A 99 -0.95 1.56 -2.37
N VAL A 100 0.00 1.19 -3.22
CA VAL A 100 1.42 1.21 -2.89
C VAL A 100 2.25 1.79 -4.03
N ASP A 101 3.28 2.56 -3.70
CA ASP A 101 4.28 3.08 -4.63
C ASP A 101 5.67 3.14 -3.98
N TRP A 102 6.70 2.71 -4.71
CA TRP A 102 8.08 2.76 -4.26
C TRP A 102 8.77 4.00 -4.81
N SER A 103 8.99 4.99 -3.97
CA SER A 103 9.57 6.28 -4.36
C SER A 103 10.97 6.15 -4.92
N LYS A 104 11.17 6.66 -6.14
CA LYS A 104 12.49 6.77 -6.77
C LYS A 104 13.34 7.87 -6.15
N ALA A 105 12.71 8.89 -5.57
CA ALA A 105 13.40 10.07 -5.04
C ALA A 105 14.12 9.82 -3.71
N ASP A 106 13.58 8.94 -2.86
CA ASP A 106 14.15 8.69 -1.52
C ASP A 106 14.25 7.21 -1.13
N GLY A 107 13.77 6.30 -2.00
CA GLY A 107 13.85 4.87 -1.81
C GLY A 107 12.93 4.30 -0.73
N ASN A 108 12.02 5.09 -0.18
CA ASN A 108 10.99 4.61 0.74
C ASN A 108 9.75 4.10 -0.02
N ILE A 109 9.03 3.20 0.61
CA ILE A 109 7.76 2.70 0.12
C ILE A 109 6.66 3.50 0.78
N TYR A 110 5.77 4.07 -0.03
CA TYR A 110 4.58 4.79 0.42
C TYR A 110 3.34 3.99 0.09
N PHE A 111 2.38 3.98 0.99
CA PHE A 111 1.14 3.24 0.76
C PHE A 111 0.00 3.79 1.60
N THR A 112 -1.21 3.63 1.11
CA THR A 112 -2.40 3.81 1.93
C THR A 112 -2.78 2.52 2.61
N ALA A 113 -3.33 2.61 3.81
CA ALA A 113 -3.87 1.46 4.50
C ALA A 113 -5.13 1.84 5.30
N GLU A 114 -6.08 0.90 5.32
CA GLU A 114 -7.24 0.98 6.19
C GLU A 114 -6.81 0.70 7.63
N ASP A 115 -6.94 1.73 8.47
CA ASP A 115 -6.68 1.65 9.90
C ASP A 115 -7.96 2.04 10.63
N LYS A 116 -8.71 1.03 11.08
CA LYS A 116 -10.04 1.16 11.69
C LYS A 116 -11.06 1.75 10.72
N ASP A 117 -11.44 3.02 10.90
CA ASP A 117 -12.45 3.75 10.17
C ASP A 117 -11.89 4.75 9.16
N CYS A 118 -10.55 4.82 9.03
CA CYS A 118 -9.86 5.79 8.20
C CYS A 118 -8.88 5.13 7.20
N MET A 119 -8.65 5.83 6.10
CA MET A 119 -7.64 5.47 5.10
C MET A 119 -6.42 6.38 5.28
N HIS A 120 -5.42 5.91 5.98
CA HIS A 120 -4.21 6.67 6.26
C HIS A 120 -3.10 6.44 5.25
N LEU A 121 -2.17 7.40 5.17
CA LEU A 121 -0.97 7.34 4.35
C LEU A 121 0.25 7.01 5.22
N PHE A 122 0.97 5.97 4.84
CA PHE A 122 2.14 5.46 5.56
C PHE A 122 3.40 5.51 4.70
N GLN A 123 4.52 5.59 5.38
CA GLN A 123 5.85 5.38 4.83
C GLN A 123 6.48 4.14 5.49
N LEU A 124 7.07 3.28 4.68
CA LEU A 124 7.90 2.16 5.13
C LEU A 124 9.31 2.34 4.61
N ASN A 125 10.28 2.32 5.51
CA ASN A 125 11.68 2.24 5.12
C ASN A 125 12.03 0.76 4.83
N PRO A 126 12.35 0.39 3.58
CA PRO A 126 12.55 -1.02 3.21
C PRO A 126 13.80 -1.64 3.83
N LYS A 127 14.76 -0.84 4.30
CA LYS A 127 16.00 -1.33 4.92
C LYS A 127 15.81 -1.62 6.40
N SER A 128 15.20 -0.69 7.14
CA SER A 128 14.99 -0.83 8.60
C SER A 128 13.68 -1.52 8.97
N GLY A 129 12.72 -1.62 8.06
CA GLY A 129 11.36 -2.11 8.34
C GLY A 129 10.50 -1.13 9.16
N LYS A 130 10.97 0.11 9.37
CA LYS A 130 10.26 1.09 10.19
C LYS A 130 9.08 1.69 9.42
N PHE A 131 7.91 1.66 10.05
CA PHE A 131 6.70 2.35 9.61
C PHE A 131 6.62 3.75 10.20
N THR A 132 6.07 4.67 9.43
CA THR A 132 5.75 6.03 9.87
C THR A 132 4.38 6.42 9.30
N LEU A 133 3.43 6.74 10.17
CA LEU A 133 2.18 7.37 9.77
C LEU A 133 2.50 8.82 9.34
N LEU A 134 2.14 9.19 8.13
CA LEU A 134 2.32 10.55 7.63
C LEU A 134 1.22 11.46 8.17
N LYS A 135 1.62 12.67 8.58
CA LYS A 135 0.67 13.68 9.08
C LYS A 135 -0.02 14.34 7.90
N THR A 136 -1.24 13.96 7.65
CA THR A 136 -2.10 14.54 6.60
C THR A 136 -3.21 15.39 7.21
N PRO A 137 -3.67 16.46 6.53
CA PRO A 137 -4.81 17.26 6.99
C PRO A 137 -6.16 16.52 6.93
N GLU A 138 -6.25 15.52 6.06
CA GLU A 138 -7.46 14.72 5.85
C GLU A 138 -7.28 13.31 6.43
N GLU A 139 -8.37 12.73 6.90
CA GLU A 139 -8.40 11.41 7.56
C GLU A 139 -8.50 10.27 6.54
N ASN A 140 -9.12 10.53 5.39
CA ASN A 140 -9.33 9.53 4.35
C ASN A 140 -8.59 9.93 3.08
N ILE A 141 -7.43 9.31 2.87
CA ILE A 141 -6.61 9.51 1.67
C ILE A 141 -7.14 8.63 0.54
N LYS A 142 -7.56 9.24 -0.56
CA LYS A 142 -8.12 8.54 -1.73
C LYS A 142 -7.07 8.10 -2.72
N SER A 143 -6.09 8.95 -2.95
CA SER A 143 -5.01 8.67 -3.90
C SER A 143 -3.76 9.45 -3.54
N PHE A 144 -2.62 8.96 -3.98
CA PHE A 144 -1.36 9.67 -3.87
C PHE A 144 -0.43 9.34 -5.06
N SER A 145 0.55 10.20 -5.30
CA SER A 145 1.58 10.00 -6.31
C SER A 145 2.89 10.64 -5.84
N ASN A 146 3.97 9.88 -5.88
CA ASN A 146 5.31 10.38 -5.57
C ASN A 146 5.95 11.09 -6.76
N ALA A 147 6.64 12.18 -6.52
CA ALA A 147 7.50 12.80 -7.52
C ALA A 147 8.71 11.91 -7.78
N ALA A 148 9.09 11.74 -9.07
CA ALA A 148 10.17 10.85 -9.44
C ALA A 148 11.55 11.39 -9.04
N ALA A 149 11.73 12.74 -9.00
CA ALA A 149 13.03 13.40 -8.83
C ALA A 149 13.16 14.19 -7.52
N ALA A 150 12.12 14.27 -6.71
CA ALA A 150 12.12 15.05 -5.47
C ALA A 150 11.38 14.30 -4.35
N PRO A 151 11.77 14.49 -3.07
CA PRO A 151 11.06 13.91 -1.93
C PRO A 151 9.75 14.66 -1.65
N GLU A 152 8.88 14.64 -2.63
CA GLU A 152 7.58 15.30 -2.65
C GLU A 152 6.52 14.35 -3.18
N MET A 153 5.28 14.55 -2.74
CA MET A 153 4.12 13.84 -3.27
C MET A 153 2.93 14.78 -3.41
N ALA A 154 2.02 14.41 -4.29
CA ALA A 154 0.66 14.92 -4.30
C ALA A 154 -0.28 13.84 -3.74
N PHE A 155 -1.32 14.25 -3.05
CA PHE A 155 -2.38 13.35 -2.61
C PHE A 155 -3.73 14.04 -2.58
N SER A 156 -4.77 13.28 -2.78
CA SER A 156 -6.15 13.73 -2.55
C SER A 156 -6.73 13.02 -1.34
N GLY A 157 -7.56 13.71 -0.61
CA GLY A 157 -8.23 13.17 0.56
C GLY A 157 -9.45 13.96 0.95
N GLN A 158 -10.21 13.40 1.86
CA GLN A 158 -11.39 14.00 2.46
C GLN A 158 -11.45 13.68 3.95
N SER A 159 -12.23 14.42 4.69
CA SER A 159 -12.64 14.09 6.05
C SER A 159 -14.17 14.07 6.14
N ALA A 160 -14.71 13.70 7.29
CA ALA A 160 -16.15 13.71 7.51
C ALA A 160 -16.77 15.11 7.36
N SER A 161 -15.97 16.17 7.55
CA SER A 161 -16.41 17.57 7.48
C SER A 161 -15.87 18.32 6.25
N ASN A 162 -15.14 17.65 5.37
CA ASN A 162 -14.56 18.23 4.17
C ASN A 162 -14.72 17.29 2.99
N ALA A 163 -15.13 17.83 1.86
CA ALA A 163 -15.09 17.08 0.60
C ALA A 163 -13.65 16.99 0.04
N ASP A 164 -13.50 16.42 -1.15
CA ASP A 164 -12.20 16.15 -1.75
C ASP A 164 -11.33 17.40 -1.91
N ARG A 165 -10.11 17.30 -1.39
CA ARG A 165 -9.06 18.31 -1.47
C ARG A 165 -7.78 17.72 -2.03
N LEU A 166 -7.07 18.53 -2.81
CA LEU A 166 -5.77 18.18 -3.36
C LEU A 166 -4.66 18.87 -2.60
N TYR A 167 -3.66 18.09 -2.22
CA TYR A 167 -2.50 18.56 -1.48
C TYR A 167 -1.19 18.23 -2.17
N LYS A 168 -0.19 19.04 -1.93
CA LYS A 168 1.22 18.75 -2.14
C LYS A 168 1.91 18.61 -0.77
N MET A 169 2.80 17.63 -0.61
CA MET A 169 3.52 17.41 0.65
C MET A 169 5.01 17.12 0.40
N SER A 170 5.86 17.71 1.21
CA SER A 170 7.25 17.24 1.35
C SER A 170 7.28 15.99 2.22
N THR A 171 7.78 14.88 1.68
CA THR A 171 7.88 13.60 2.40
C THR A 171 8.90 13.64 3.54
N LYS A 172 9.90 14.53 3.47
CA LYS A 172 10.88 14.74 4.54
C LYS A 172 10.33 15.58 5.69
N ALA A 173 9.73 16.71 5.37
CA ALA A 173 9.23 17.64 6.37
C ALA A 173 7.82 17.26 6.88
N GLN A 174 7.12 16.36 6.19
CA GLN A 174 5.72 15.99 6.43
C GLN A 174 4.81 17.21 6.58
N LYS A 175 5.04 18.22 5.71
CA LYS A 175 4.27 19.47 5.69
C LYS A 175 3.45 19.51 4.42
N SER A 176 2.13 19.49 4.58
CA SER A 176 1.17 19.56 3.48
C SER A 176 0.81 21.01 3.15
N LEU A 177 0.61 21.28 1.87
CA LEU A 177 0.10 22.53 1.33
C LEU A 177 -1.15 22.21 0.51
N LEU A 178 -2.26 22.86 0.81
CA LEU A 178 -3.48 22.79 0.02
C LEU A 178 -3.22 23.39 -1.36
N VAL A 179 -3.47 22.61 -2.41
CA VAL A 179 -3.33 23.02 -3.80
C VAL A 179 -4.69 23.45 -4.36
N ASP A 180 -5.73 22.65 -4.08
CA ASP A 180 -7.08 22.92 -4.54
C ASP A 180 -8.12 22.29 -3.60
N ASP A 181 -9.23 23.00 -3.42
CA ASP A 181 -10.45 22.52 -2.77
C ASP A 181 -11.56 22.48 -3.81
N LEU A 182 -11.78 21.30 -4.38
CA LEU A 182 -12.71 21.08 -5.49
C LEU A 182 -14.16 21.46 -5.16
N SER A 183 -14.51 21.48 -3.90
CA SER A 183 -15.86 21.75 -3.42
C SER A 183 -16.03 23.14 -2.80
N ALA A 184 -14.97 23.91 -2.60
CA ALA A 184 -15.02 25.20 -1.90
C ALA A 184 -16.09 26.12 -2.46
N ARG A 185 -16.25 26.18 -3.78
CA ARG A 185 -17.27 27.02 -4.44
C ARG A 185 -18.69 26.53 -4.21
N LEU A 186 -18.88 25.19 -4.20
CA LEU A 186 -20.20 24.57 -4.02
C LEU A 186 -20.66 24.64 -2.56
N LEU A 187 -19.73 24.56 -1.63
CA LEU A 187 -19.99 24.51 -0.18
C LEU A 187 -19.84 25.87 0.48
N LYS A 188 -19.60 26.94 -0.28
CA LYS A 188 -19.30 28.29 0.24
C LYS A 188 -20.30 28.81 1.27
N ASP A 189 -21.58 28.52 1.04
CA ASP A 189 -22.67 28.98 1.88
C ASP A 189 -23.31 27.85 2.71
N ILE A 190 -22.61 26.72 2.84
CA ILE A 190 -23.08 25.55 3.58
C ILE A 190 -22.15 25.33 4.78
N GLU A 191 -22.73 25.36 5.98
CA GLU A 191 -22.06 24.92 7.18
C GLU A 191 -22.15 23.40 7.30
N LEU A 192 -21.00 22.72 7.22
CA LEU A 192 -20.91 21.28 7.37
C LEU A 192 -20.88 20.91 8.85
N GLY A 193 -21.53 19.81 9.22
CA GLY A 193 -21.48 19.27 10.56
C GLY A 193 -20.08 18.78 10.95
N GLU A 194 -19.79 18.80 12.24
CA GLU A 194 -18.58 18.21 12.80
C GLU A 194 -18.82 16.73 13.08
N CYS A 195 -17.91 15.85 12.62
CA CYS A 195 -17.90 14.44 12.96
C CYS A 195 -16.89 14.17 14.06
N LYS A 196 -17.31 13.48 15.12
CA LYS A 196 -16.44 13.06 16.23
C LYS A 196 -16.49 11.56 16.40
N ALA A 197 -15.33 10.92 16.33
CA ALA A 197 -15.20 9.54 16.72
C ALA A 197 -15.27 9.40 18.25
N TRP A 198 -15.99 8.40 18.72
CA TRP A 198 -16.00 8.01 20.14
C TRP A 198 -15.87 6.50 20.27
N ASN A 199 -15.15 6.07 21.29
CA ASN A 199 -14.91 4.65 21.54
C ASN A 199 -15.72 4.19 22.76
N PHE A 200 -16.21 2.98 22.70
CA PHE A 200 -16.84 2.31 23.83
C PHE A 200 -16.25 0.92 24.02
N VAL A 201 -16.22 0.46 25.25
CA VAL A 201 -15.79 -0.91 25.57
C VAL A 201 -17.04 -1.78 25.56
N ASN A 202 -17.01 -2.84 24.78
CA ASN A 202 -18.06 -3.85 24.79
C ASN A 202 -17.89 -4.71 26.05
N SER A 203 -18.95 -4.88 26.81
CA SER A 203 -18.98 -5.68 28.04
C SER A 203 -19.14 -7.16 27.75
#